data_b3c6f45fee74caa7d1fbaba5905d0f20
#
_entry.id   b3c6f45fee74caa7d1fbaba5905d0f20
#
_cell.length_a   1.000
_cell.length_b   1.000
_cell.length_c   1.000
_cell.angle_alpha   90.00
_cell.angle_beta   90.00
_cell.angle_gamma   90.00
#
_symmetry.space_group_name_H-M   'P 1'
#
loop_
_entity.id
_entity.type
_entity.pdbx_description
1 polymer ?
#
loop_
_entity_poly.entity_id
_entity_poly.type
_entity_poly.pdbx_seq_one_letter_code
_entity_poly.pdbx_strand_id
1 'polypeptide(L)'
;LEDGTEMLLDQEQGTFLNDQGIATFIRSSSDFVVWGNETACYPKNTDPKDMFLCVRRFFNHAWTSFVLDNMGKLDKPMNPKRLQSIIDSENMKGSTYVSNGVCASYRMVADTEKNTEAELVAGHYHFWMYCTPFPPMKQVNNTMEYESSSLVTALNL
;
A
#
# COMPACT_ATOMS: atom_id res chain seq x y z
N LEU A 1 7.78 -30.71 3.66
CA LEU A 1 8.93 -31.26 4.39
C LEU A 1 9.77 -32.10 3.42
N GLU A 2 11.05 -32.26 3.69
CA GLU A 2 11.98 -33.04 2.83
C GLU A 2 11.55 -34.52 2.68
N ASP A 3 10.79 -35.04 3.63
CA ASP A 3 10.24 -36.39 3.64
C ASP A 3 8.91 -36.56 2.88
N GLY A 4 8.43 -35.49 2.21
CA GLY A 4 7.15 -35.49 1.51
C GLY A 4 5.92 -35.42 2.42
N THR A 5 6.09 -35.19 3.73
CA THR A 5 4.98 -35.03 4.67
C THR A 5 4.25 -33.72 4.39
N GLU A 6 2.95 -33.77 4.21
CA GLU A 6 2.11 -32.58 4.03
C GLU A 6 2.07 -31.76 5.31
N MET A 7 2.43 -30.48 5.23
CA MET A 7 2.31 -29.54 6.34
C MET A 7 0.94 -28.83 6.24
N LEU A 8 -0.01 -29.24 7.07
CA LEU A 8 -1.32 -28.63 7.18
C LEU A 8 -1.33 -27.72 8.40
N LEU A 9 -1.27 -26.40 8.13
CA LEU A 9 -1.41 -25.38 9.17
C LEU A 9 -2.87 -24.97 9.27
N ASP A 10 -3.38 -24.89 10.49
CA ASP A 10 -4.66 -24.26 10.79
C ASP A 10 -4.53 -22.74 10.93
N GLN A 11 -5.66 -22.05 11.13
CA GLN A 11 -5.68 -20.60 11.25
C GLN A 11 -4.94 -20.09 12.50
N GLU A 12 -4.99 -20.81 13.60
CA GLU A 12 -4.34 -20.43 14.86
C GLU A 12 -2.82 -20.51 14.73
N GLN A 13 -2.32 -21.61 14.17
CA GLN A 13 -0.90 -21.80 13.87
C GLN A 13 -0.39 -20.78 12.85
N GLY A 14 -1.18 -20.49 11.81
CA GLY A 14 -0.86 -19.46 10.82
C GLY A 14 -0.79 -18.07 11.44
N THR A 15 -1.70 -17.74 12.35
CA THR A 15 -1.69 -16.46 13.06
C THR A 15 -0.48 -16.32 13.97
N PHE A 16 -0.12 -17.40 14.70
CA PHE A 16 1.08 -17.42 15.52
C PHE A 16 2.36 -17.14 14.69
N LEU A 17 2.47 -17.73 13.50
CA LEU A 17 3.59 -17.48 12.60
C LEU A 17 3.60 -16.04 12.08
N ASN A 18 2.44 -15.48 11.75
CA ASN A 18 2.33 -14.09 11.31
C ASN A 18 2.76 -13.10 12.38
N ASP A 19 2.46 -13.36 13.64
CA ASP A 19 2.90 -12.52 14.76
C ASP A 19 4.44 -12.49 14.90
N GLN A 20 5.11 -13.48 14.32
CA GLN A 20 6.58 -13.53 14.21
C GLN A 20 7.10 -12.97 12.86
N GLY A 21 6.22 -12.39 12.03
CA GLY A 21 6.59 -11.85 10.73
C GLY A 21 6.77 -12.89 9.63
N ILE A 22 6.18 -14.07 9.79
CA ILE A 22 6.29 -15.18 8.84
C ILE A 22 4.96 -15.33 8.10
N ALA A 23 4.95 -15.01 6.79
CA ALA A 23 3.82 -15.34 5.93
C ALA A 23 3.81 -16.85 5.61
N THR A 24 2.64 -17.46 5.63
CA THR A 24 2.49 -18.89 5.43
C THR A 24 1.27 -19.23 4.57
N PHE A 25 1.02 -20.51 4.35
CA PHE A 25 -0.21 -21.01 3.74
C PHE A 25 -1.01 -21.76 4.80
N ILE A 26 -2.30 -21.48 4.86
CA ILE A 26 -3.24 -22.23 5.70
C ILE A 26 -4.27 -22.93 4.81
N ARG A 27 -4.82 -24.03 5.31
CA ARG A 27 -5.96 -24.69 4.68
C ARG A 27 -7.25 -24.00 5.12
N SER A 28 -8.01 -23.48 4.16
CA SER A 28 -9.35 -22.90 4.37
C SER A 28 -10.36 -23.74 3.63
N SER A 29 -11.27 -24.42 4.34
CA SER A 29 -12.32 -25.28 3.77
C SER A 29 -11.82 -26.30 2.75
N SER A 30 -11.59 -25.90 1.52
CA SER A 30 -11.17 -26.75 0.40
C SER A 30 -9.85 -26.35 -0.24
N ASP A 31 -9.35 -25.12 0.03
CA ASP A 31 -8.22 -24.56 -0.69
C ASP A 31 -7.11 -24.09 0.25
N PHE A 32 -5.90 -23.97 -0.31
CA PHE A 32 -4.80 -23.32 0.38
C PHE A 32 -4.84 -21.81 0.13
N VAL A 33 -4.77 -21.05 1.21
CA VAL A 33 -4.78 -19.59 1.18
C VAL A 33 -3.49 -19.04 1.76
N VAL A 34 -2.92 -18.04 1.12
CA VAL A 34 -1.79 -17.28 1.67
C VAL A 34 -2.26 -16.55 2.92
N TRP A 35 -1.57 -16.77 4.04
CA TRP A 35 -1.88 -16.16 5.33
C TRP A 35 -0.73 -15.31 5.82
N GLY A 36 -0.97 -13.99 5.90
CA GLY A 36 0.01 -12.98 6.29
C GLY A 36 0.26 -11.97 5.19
N ASN A 37 0.39 -10.70 5.58
CA ASN A 37 0.69 -9.58 4.70
C ASN A 37 1.81 -8.71 5.28
N GLU A 38 2.54 -9.24 6.24
CA GLU A 38 3.68 -8.56 6.83
C GLU A 38 4.95 -8.85 6.04
N THR A 39 5.85 -7.86 6.03
CA THR A 39 7.20 -8.01 5.47
C THR A 39 8.15 -8.53 6.55
N ALA A 40 9.34 -8.97 6.15
CA ALA A 40 10.37 -9.47 7.07
C ALA A 40 10.91 -8.41 8.07
N CYS A 41 10.53 -7.14 7.94
CA CYS A 41 10.88 -6.12 8.93
C CYS A 41 9.98 -6.14 10.17
N TYR A 42 8.79 -6.72 10.08
CA TYR A 42 7.91 -6.95 11.22
C TYR A 42 8.44 -8.12 12.08
N PRO A 43 8.34 -8.11 13.42
CA PRO A 43 7.71 -7.08 14.26
C PRO A 43 8.61 -5.91 14.68
N LYS A 44 9.87 -5.84 14.24
CA LYS A 44 10.81 -4.78 14.66
C LYS A 44 10.42 -3.41 14.14
N ASN A 45 9.91 -3.33 12.93
CA ASN A 45 9.40 -2.10 12.32
C ASN A 45 7.89 -2.22 12.13
N THR A 46 7.14 -1.30 12.74
CA THR A 46 5.67 -1.21 12.68
C THR A 46 5.19 -0.04 11.82
N ASP A 47 6.08 0.64 11.08
CA ASP A 47 5.69 1.66 10.11
C ASP A 47 4.84 1.00 9.01
N PRO A 48 3.59 1.41 8.80
CA PRO A 48 2.71 0.82 7.78
C PRO A 48 3.30 0.76 6.39
N LYS A 49 4.17 1.71 6.04
CA LYS A 49 4.86 1.77 4.75
C LYS A 49 5.77 0.57 4.52
N ASP A 50 6.44 0.10 5.57
CA ASP A 50 7.43 -0.98 5.49
C ASP A 50 6.86 -2.31 6.03
N MET A 51 5.92 -2.25 6.99
CA MET A 51 5.34 -3.42 7.62
C MET A 51 4.46 -4.22 6.65
N PHE A 52 3.58 -3.57 5.90
CA PHE A 52 2.63 -4.27 5.03
C PHE A 52 3.20 -4.51 3.63
N LEU A 53 3.17 -5.75 3.19
CA LEU A 53 3.68 -6.16 1.88
C LEU A 53 2.95 -5.45 0.73
N CYS A 54 1.61 -5.36 0.78
CA CYS A 54 0.82 -4.67 -0.25
C CYS A 54 1.16 -3.18 -0.34
N VAL A 55 1.31 -2.51 0.81
CA VAL A 55 1.69 -1.09 0.89
C VAL A 55 3.10 -0.89 0.35
N ARG A 56 4.06 -1.70 0.79
CA ARG A 56 5.45 -1.61 0.31
C ARG A 56 5.56 -1.83 -1.20
N ARG A 57 4.82 -2.81 -1.74
CA ARG A 57 4.78 -3.06 -3.19
C ARG A 57 4.20 -1.88 -3.96
N PHE A 58 3.18 -1.20 -3.41
CA PHE A 58 2.64 0.01 -4.02
C PHE A 58 3.71 1.13 -4.08
N PHE A 59 4.44 1.38 -2.99
CA PHE A 59 5.53 2.36 -2.99
C PHE A 59 6.61 2.02 -4.01
N ASN A 60 7.01 0.75 -4.10
CA ASN A 60 7.99 0.30 -5.08
C ASN A 60 7.48 0.51 -6.52
N HIS A 61 6.19 0.19 -6.78
CA HIS A 61 5.57 0.41 -8.08
C HIS A 61 5.52 1.90 -8.45
N ALA A 62 5.05 2.75 -7.54
CA ALA A 62 4.97 4.19 -7.77
C ALA A 62 6.35 4.79 -8.06
N TRP A 63 7.37 4.41 -7.28
CA TRP A 63 8.74 4.84 -7.50
C TRP A 63 9.29 4.39 -8.86
N THR A 64 9.16 3.10 -9.19
CA THR A 64 9.65 2.55 -10.46
C THR A 64 8.95 3.21 -11.64
N SER A 65 7.64 3.39 -11.57
CA SER A 65 6.86 4.10 -12.60
C SER A 65 7.36 5.52 -12.81
N PHE A 66 7.58 6.27 -11.72
CA PHE A 66 8.11 7.63 -11.78
C PHE A 66 9.49 7.68 -12.47
N VAL A 67 10.40 6.77 -12.13
CA VAL A 67 11.73 6.70 -12.74
C VAL A 67 11.61 6.42 -14.24
N LEU A 68 10.86 5.41 -14.63
CA LEU A 68 10.71 5.01 -16.04
C LEU A 68 10.10 6.14 -16.89
N ASP A 69 9.09 6.82 -16.39
CA ASP A 69 8.40 7.90 -17.13
C ASP A 69 9.23 9.17 -17.28
N ASN A 70 10.23 9.33 -16.43
CA ASN A 70 11.07 10.51 -16.44
C ASN A 70 12.49 10.27 -16.98
N MET A 71 12.92 9.02 -17.20
CA MET A 71 14.23 8.70 -17.77
C MET A 71 14.51 9.45 -19.08
N GLY A 72 13.54 9.51 -19.98
CA GLY A 72 13.70 10.23 -21.25
C GLY A 72 13.73 11.76 -21.15
N LYS A 73 13.54 12.32 -19.95
CA LYS A 73 13.60 13.76 -19.67
C LYS A 73 14.94 14.20 -19.08
N LEU A 74 15.80 13.24 -18.67
CA LEU A 74 17.14 13.51 -18.19
C LEU A 74 17.99 14.17 -19.30
N ASP A 75 19.01 14.90 -18.91
CA ASP A 75 19.94 15.63 -19.77
C ASP A 75 19.28 16.70 -20.70
N LYS A 76 18.03 17.01 -20.44
CA LYS A 76 17.32 18.06 -21.19
C LYS A 76 17.11 19.29 -20.32
N PRO A 77 17.16 20.50 -20.92
CA PRO A 77 16.94 21.73 -20.16
C PRO A 77 15.61 21.68 -19.41
N MET A 78 15.65 21.92 -18.10
CA MET A 78 14.47 22.02 -17.26
C MET A 78 13.95 23.46 -17.29
N ASN A 79 12.72 23.64 -17.72
CA ASN A 79 12.01 24.89 -17.67
C ASN A 79 10.72 24.76 -16.84
N PRO A 80 10.09 25.88 -16.43
CA PRO A 80 8.89 25.80 -15.58
C PRO A 80 7.75 24.96 -16.16
N LYS A 81 7.56 24.96 -17.48
CA LYS A 81 6.53 24.15 -18.15
C LYS A 81 6.82 22.66 -18.04
N ARG A 82 8.09 22.26 -18.18
CA ARG A 82 8.49 20.85 -18.05
C ARG A 82 8.38 20.37 -16.60
N LEU A 83 8.80 21.22 -15.65
CA LEU A 83 8.64 20.92 -14.23
C LEU A 83 7.16 20.69 -13.88
N GLN A 84 6.29 21.61 -14.29
CA GLN A 84 4.86 21.49 -14.07
C GLN A 84 4.27 20.26 -14.77
N SER A 85 4.71 19.96 -16.00
CA SER A 85 4.25 18.76 -16.73
C SER A 85 4.63 17.44 -16.02
N ILE A 86 5.77 17.38 -15.33
CA ILE A 86 6.14 16.21 -14.52
C ILE A 86 5.17 16.06 -13.35
N ILE A 87 4.92 17.14 -12.62
CA ILE A 87 4.01 17.17 -11.48
C ILE A 87 2.58 16.80 -11.91
N ASP A 88 2.08 17.41 -12.97
CA ASP A 88 0.71 17.20 -13.46
C ASP A 88 0.52 15.76 -13.93
N SER A 89 1.48 15.18 -14.66
CA SER A 89 1.39 13.81 -15.13
C SER A 89 1.36 12.80 -13.98
N GLU A 90 2.14 13.03 -12.92
CA GLU A 90 2.13 12.17 -11.73
C GLU A 90 0.84 12.34 -10.91
N ASN A 91 0.34 13.56 -10.76
CA ASN A 91 -0.92 13.82 -10.08
C ASN A 91 -2.11 13.22 -10.85
N MET A 92 -2.08 13.19 -12.18
CA MET A 92 -3.08 12.50 -13.00
C MET A 92 -3.08 10.99 -12.75
N LYS A 93 -1.91 10.34 -12.71
CA LYS A 93 -1.80 8.92 -12.32
C LYS A 93 -2.32 8.71 -10.89
N GLY A 94 -1.95 9.60 -9.98
CA GLY A 94 -2.42 9.57 -8.60
C GLY A 94 -3.94 9.61 -8.51
N SER A 95 -4.59 10.46 -9.29
CA SER A 95 -6.06 10.53 -9.39
C SER A 95 -6.66 9.21 -9.87
N THR A 96 -5.99 8.51 -10.80
CA THR A 96 -6.41 7.19 -11.25
C THR A 96 -6.27 6.13 -10.14
N TYR A 97 -5.20 6.15 -9.36
CA TYR A 97 -5.05 5.24 -8.22
C TYR A 97 -6.12 5.47 -7.14
N VAL A 98 -6.46 6.74 -6.87
CA VAL A 98 -7.52 7.08 -5.91
C VAL A 98 -8.89 6.64 -6.43
N SER A 99 -9.22 6.92 -7.69
CA SER A 99 -10.51 6.54 -8.29
C SER A 99 -10.71 5.02 -8.38
N ASN A 100 -9.63 4.27 -8.55
CA ASN A 100 -9.63 2.80 -8.56
C ASN A 100 -9.61 2.19 -7.14
N GLY A 101 -9.64 3.00 -6.07
CA GLY A 101 -9.63 2.51 -4.70
C GLY A 101 -8.32 1.85 -4.26
N VAL A 102 -7.21 2.17 -4.90
CA VAL A 102 -5.89 1.62 -4.54
C VAL A 102 -5.27 2.39 -3.37
N CYS A 103 -5.47 3.70 -3.34
CA CYS A 103 -5.00 4.57 -2.26
C CYS A 103 -6.03 5.63 -1.89
N ALA A 104 -5.98 6.10 -0.65
CA ALA A 104 -6.84 7.17 -0.16
C ALA A 104 -6.41 8.54 -0.68
N SER A 105 -5.10 8.74 -0.91
CA SER A 105 -4.56 9.98 -1.45
C SER A 105 -3.26 9.71 -2.21
N TYR A 106 -3.01 10.54 -3.21
CA TYR A 106 -1.75 10.56 -3.96
C TYR A 106 -1.51 11.98 -4.46
N ARG A 107 -0.36 12.56 -4.15
CA ARG A 107 0.00 13.91 -4.53
C ARG A 107 1.50 14.07 -4.67
N MET A 108 1.93 14.71 -5.74
CA MET A 108 3.32 15.13 -5.96
C MET A 108 3.42 16.66 -5.98
N VAL A 109 4.47 17.17 -5.38
CA VAL A 109 4.84 18.60 -5.39
C VAL A 109 6.35 18.75 -5.54
N ALA A 110 6.81 19.91 -6.01
CA ALA A 110 8.23 20.24 -5.92
C ALA A 110 8.62 20.50 -4.46
N ASP A 111 9.79 20.02 -4.07
CA ASP A 111 10.34 20.27 -2.74
C ASP A 111 10.98 21.65 -2.71
N THR A 112 10.33 22.60 -2.06
CA THR A 112 10.82 23.99 -1.99
C THR A 112 12.02 24.17 -1.06
N GLU A 113 12.21 23.27 -0.11
CA GLU A 113 13.33 23.35 0.86
C GLU A 113 14.62 22.79 0.27
N LYS A 114 14.53 21.67 -0.47
CA LYS A 114 15.69 21.02 -1.09
C LYS A 114 16.09 21.61 -2.43
N ASN A 115 15.17 22.20 -3.17
CA ASN A 115 15.46 22.87 -4.44
C ASN A 115 16.11 24.24 -4.20
N THR A 116 17.27 24.25 -3.56
CA THR A 116 18.07 25.47 -3.36
C THR A 116 18.68 25.94 -4.67
N GLU A 117 19.13 27.20 -4.72
CA GLU A 117 19.79 27.77 -5.90
C GLU A 117 20.98 26.89 -6.35
N ALA A 118 21.80 26.42 -5.40
CA ALA A 118 22.96 25.57 -5.68
C ALA A 118 22.56 24.24 -6.34
N GLU A 119 21.51 23.59 -5.84
CA GLU A 119 20.99 22.33 -6.40
C GLU A 119 20.42 22.55 -7.80
N LEU A 120 19.63 23.60 -8.00
CA LEU A 120 19.04 23.92 -9.31
C LEU A 120 20.11 24.24 -10.36
N VAL A 121 21.16 24.98 -9.98
CA VAL A 121 22.31 25.27 -10.87
C VAL A 121 23.07 23.99 -11.19
N ALA A 122 23.19 23.05 -10.25
CA ALA A 122 23.80 21.73 -10.48
C ALA A 122 22.89 20.80 -11.32
N GLY A 123 21.66 21.21 -11.61
CA GLY A 123 20.70 20.38 -12.38
C GLY A 123 19.94 19.35 -11.55
N HIS A 124 20.00 19.45 -10.23
CA HIS A 124 19.30 18.55 -9.32
C HIS A 124 17.89 19.12 -9.00
N TYR A 125 16.88 18.29 -9.19
CA TYR A 125 15.47 18.63 -8.93
C TYR A 125 14.86 17.63 -7.96
N HIS A 126 14.33 18.11 -6.84
CA HIS A 126 13.75 17.34 -5.78
C HIS A 126 12.23 17.47 -5.77
N PHE A 127 11.55 16.32 -5.62
CA PHE A 127 10.10 16.22 -5.54
C PHE A 127 9.69 15.49 -4.26
N TRP A 128 8.56 15.89 -3.69
CA TRP A 128 7.87 15.14 -2.65
C TRP A 128 6.67 14.42 -3.23
N MET A 129 6.60 13.12 -2.97
CA MET A 129 5.46 12.29 -3.32
C MET A 129 4.77 11.83 -2.03
N TYR A 130 3.54 12.29 -1.82
CA TYR A 130 2.69 11.91 -0.70
C TYR A 130 1.67 10.90 -1.21
N CYS A 131 1.67 9.70 -0.65
CA CYS A 131 0.67 8.69 -0.99
C CYS A 131 0.28 7.87 0.24
N THR A 132 -0.99 7.49 0.30
CA THR A 132 -1.57 6.74 1.39
C THR A 132 -2.32 5.53 0.82
N PRO A 133 -1.63 4.42 0.50
CA PRO A 133 -2.27 3.18 0.10
C PRO A 133 -3.15 2.63 1.23
N PHE A 134 -4.21 1.91 0.88
CA PHE A 134 -5.04 1.25 1.88
C PHE A 134 -4.28 0.07 2.49
N PRO A 135 -4.21 -0.02 3.84
CA PRO A 135 -3.63 -1.18 4.51
C PRO A 135 -4.54 -2.40 4.33
N PRO A 136 -4.00 -3.63 4.47
CA PRO A 136 -4.80 -4.84 4.44
C PRO A 136 -5.72 -4.91 5.67
N MET A 137 -6.89 -5.50 5.50
CA MET A 137 -7.80 -5.81 6.60
C MET A 137 -7.28 -7.03 7.36
N LYS A 138 -6.74 -6.82 8.56
CA LYS A 138 -6.18 -7.89 9.41
C LYS A 138 -7.23 -8.60 10.27
N GLN A 139 -8.26 -7.88 10.68
CA GLN A 139 -9.26 -8.39 11.62
C GLN A 139 -10.63 -7.82 11.32
N VAL A 140 -11.63 -8.67 11.41
CA VAL A 140 -13.04 -8.29 11.32
C VAL A 140 -13.72 -8.70 12.62
N ASN A 141 -14.24 -7.73 13.34
CA ASN A 141 -15.05 -7.95 14.52
C ASN A 141 -16.51 -7.64 14.18
N ASN A 142 -17.41 -8.56 14.49
CA ASN A 142 -18.84 -8.37 14.32
C ASN A 142 -19.54 -8.55 15.66
N THR A 143 -20.35 -7.58 16.06
CA THR A 143 -21.23 -7.65 17.21
C THR A 143 -22.65 -7.77 16.71
N MET A 144 -23.35 -8.83 17.08
CA MET A 144 -24.75 -9.04 16.74
C MET A 144 -25.62 -8.77 17.95
N GLU A 145 -26.62 -7.93 17.76
CA GLU A 145 -27.63 -7.62 18.74
C GLU A 145 -29.00 -8.02 18.21
N TYR A 146 -29.84 -8.60 19.08
CA TYR A 146 -31.19 -8.94 18.75
C TYR A 146 -32.13 -7.74 18.99
N GLU A 147 -32.62 -7.14 17.91
CA GLU A 147 -33.53 -5.99 17.96
C GLU A 147 -34.97 -6.46 18.02
N SER A 148 -35.52 -6.60 19.23
CA SER A 148 -36.87 -7.06 19.45
C SER A 148 -37.97 -6.08 18.97
N SER A 149 -37.66 -4.79 18.91
CA SER A 149 -38.57 -3.75 18.39
C SER A 149 -38.99 -3.97 16.95
N SER A 150 -38.10 -4.54 16.14
CA SER A 150 -38.37 -4.87 14.74
C SER A 150 -39.48 -5.92 14.57
N LEU A 151 -39.70 -6.81 15.56
CA LEU A 151 -40.78 -7.80 15.54
C LEU A 151 -42.15 -7.13 15.64
N VAL A 152 -42.30 -6.15 16.55
CA VAL A 152 -43.56 -5.42 16.73
C VAL A 152 -43.95 -4.70 15.44
N THR A 153 -42.97 -4.05 14.81
CA THR A 153 -43.14 -3.36 13.53
C THR A 153 -43.48 -4.33 12.39
N ALA A 154 -42.84 -5.48 12.32
CA ALA A 154 -43.08 -6.49 11.28
C ALA A 154 -44.45 -7.18 11.41
N LEU A 155 -44.96 -7.31 12.63
CA LEU A 155 -46.26 -7.90 12.92
C LEU A 155 -47.41 -6.88 12.87
N ASN A 156 -47.13 -5.60 12.62
CA ASN A 156 -48.11 -4.48 12.63
C ASN A 156 -48.93 -4.40 13.92
N LEU A 157 -48.29 -4.63 15.08
CA LEU A 157 -48.91 -4.55 16.42
C LEU A 157 -48.65 -3.19 17.05
#